data_42972a38d9e3d31f5dc7710bff5b0606
#
_entry.id   42972a38d9e3d31f5dc7710bff5b0606
#
_cell.length_a   1.000
_cell.length_b   1.000
_cell.length_c   1.000
_cell.angle_alpha   90.00
_cell.angle_beta   90.00
_cell.angle_gamma   90.00
#
_symmetry.space_group_name_H-M   'P 1'
#
loop_
_entity.id
_entity.type
_entity.pdbx_description
1 polymer ?
#
loop_
_entity_poly.entity_id
_entity_poly.type
_entity_poly.pdbx_seq_one_letter_code
_entity_poly.pdbx_strand_id
1 'polypeptide(L)'
;MKFVPLLHCRDMREAIDFYTRVLGFELYEGDTPDDVVVDLHRGEAVLQLSTIDGLPKIAVNVIVEDVDEIWAELRGRGFDPPERPESPVHQGPLDQTWGSREFYLDDPSGNTLRFRSWPK
;
A
#
# COMPACT_ATOMS: atom_id res chain seq x y z
N MET A 1 3.81 6.15 21.34
CA MET A 1 3.13 4.92 20.86
C MET A 1 3.05 5.00 19.34
N LYS A 2 3.36 3.91 18.65
CA LYS A 2 3.32 3.86 17.19
C LYS A 2 2.57 2.58 16.77
N PHE A 3 1.64 2.73 15.83
CA PHE A 3 0.91 1.59 15.27
C PHE A 3 1.58 1.19 13.96
N VAL A 4 1.92 -0.09 13.84
CA VAL A 4 2.55 -0.64 12.64
C VAL A 4 1.63 -1.71 12.07
N PRO A 5 1.05 -1.51 10.88
CA PRO A 5 0.18 -2.53 10.30
C PRO A 5 0.97 -3.78 9.94
N LEU A 6 0.37 -4.93 10.21
CA LEU A 6 0.89 -6.24 9.81
C LEU A 6 0.03 -6.77 8.67
N LEU A 7 0.64 -6.92 7.50
CA LEU A 7 -0.04 -7.33 6.29
C LEU A 7 0.36 -8.76 5.93
N HIS A 8 -0.62 -9.62 5.77
CA HIS A 8 -0.35 -10.97 5.27
C HIS A 8 0.09 -10.92 3.81
N CYS A 9 1.11 -11.71 3.47
CA CYS A 9 1.48 -11.94 2.08
C CYS A 9 1.58 -13.43 1.80
N ARG A 10 1.09 -13.83 0.63
CA ARG A 10 1.15 -15.22 0.17
C ARG A 10 2.55 -15.61 -0.28
N ASP A 11 3.32 -14.64 -0.74
CA ASP A 11 4.68 -14.82 -1.26
C ASP A 11 5.51 -13.61 -0.85
N MET A 12 6.55 -13.83 -0.05
CA MET A 12 7.35 -12.74 0.50
C MET A 12 8.13 -11.98 -0.59
N ARG A 13 8.69 -12.66 -1.59
CA ARG A 13 9.42 -11.99 -2.67
C ARG A 13 8.51 -11.10 -3.50
N GLU A 14 7.32 -11.59 -3.82
CA GLU A 14 6.31 -10.84 -4.56
C GLU A 14 5.89 -9.58 -3.79
N ALA A 15 5.67 -9.73 -2.49
CA ALA A 15 5.25 -8.63 -1.63
C ALA A 15 6.35 -7.58 -1.48
N ILE A 16 7.57 -8.00 -1.21
CA ILE A 16 8.72 -7.07 -1.10
C ILE A 16 8.91 -6.33 -2.43
N ASP A 17 8.85 -7.03 -3.56
CA ASP A 17 8.97 -6.38 -4.87
C ASP A 17 7.91 -5.30 -5.06
N PHE A 18 6.65 -5.61 -4.74
CA PHE A 18 5.56 -4.64 -4.87
C PHE A 18 5.77 -3.41 -3.99
N TYR A 19 6.04 -3.61 -2.70
CA TYR A 19 6.17 -2.51 -1.76
C TYR A 19 7.43 -1.67 -2.01
N THR A 20 8.49 -2.25 -2.54
CA THR A 20 9.71 -1.50 -2.86
C THR A 20 9.65 -0.85 -4.24
N ARG A 21 9.36 -1.62 -5.27
CA ARG A 21 9.38 -1.12 -6.66
C ARG A 21 8.22 -0.17 -6.94
N VAL A 22 7.00 -0.54 -6.51
CA VAL A 22 5.79 0.24 -6.80
C VAL A 22 5.57 1.33 -5.76
N LEU A 23 5.66 1.00 -4.48
CA LEU A 23 5.31 1.93 -3.40
C LEU A 23 6.51 2.70 -2.83
N GLY A 24 7.72 2.41 -3.27
CA GLY A 24 8.89 3.17 -2.86
C GLY A 24 9.36 2.92 -1.43
N PHE A 25 8.93 1.82 -0.81
CA PHE A 25 9.42 1.44 0.51
C PHE A 25 10.81 0.83 0.40
N GLU A 26 11.52 0.82 1.52
CA GLU A 26 12.82 0.16 1.65
C GLU A 26 12.73 -0.93 2.71
N LEU A 27 13.37 -2.06 2.44
CA LEU A 27 13.48 -3.15 3.40
C LEU A 27 14.48 -2.75 4.49
N TYR A 28 14.14 -3.04 5.76
CA TYR A 28 15.10 -2.81 6.85
C TYR A 28 16.33 -3.69 6.67
N GLU A 29 17.48 -3.14 7.07
CA GLU A 29 18.76 -3.87 6.99
C GLU A 29 18.68 -5.17 7.77
N GLY A 30 19.15 -6.26 7.17
CA GLY A 30 19.14 -7.59 7.77
C GLY A 30 17.91 -8.42 7.44
N ASP A 31 16.79 -7.80 7.01
CA ASP A 31 15.63 -8.55 6.58
C ASP A 31 15.81 -9.05 5.15
N THR A 32 15.29 -10.25 4.87
CA THR A 32 15.43 -10.90 3.56
C THR A 32 14.11 -11.54 3.13
N PRO A 33 13.95 -11.84 1.82
CA PRO A 33 12.76 -12.56 1.33
C PRO A 33 12.58 -13.97 1.91
N ASP A 34 13.59 -14.50 2.58
CA ASP A 34 13.52 -15.82 3.22
C ASP A 34 12.93 -15.76 4.62
N ASP A 35 12.76 -14.56 5.18
CA ASP A 35 12.17 -14.36 6.49
C ASP A 35 10.66 -14.51 6.46
N VAL A 36 10.09 -14.95 7.58
CA VAL A 36 8.63 -15.10 7.75
C VAL A 36 7.98 -13.75 8.04
N VAL A 37 8.73 -12.82 8.65
CA VAL A 37 8.29 -11.45 8.95
C VAL A 37 9.40 -10.50 8.54
N VAL A 38 9.05 -9.46 7.81
CA VAL A 38 9.98 -8.39 7.45
C VAL A 38 9.34 -7.03 7.74
N ASP A 39 10.19 -6.05 7.99
CA ASP A 39 9.78 -4.66 8.17
C ASP A 39 10.22 -3.82 6.97
N LEU A 40 9.37 -2.92 6.54
CA LEU A 40 9.66 -1.95 5.47
C LEU A 40 9.29 -0.56 5.94
N HIS A 41 9.98 0.44 5.39
CA HIS A 41 9.72 1.83 5.72
C HIS A 41 9.79 2.72 4.47
N ARG A 42 9.06 3.81 4.52
CA ARG A 42 9.18 4.92 3.57
C ARG A 42 9.00 6.20 4.40
N GLY A 43 10.10 6.97 4.59
CA GLY A 43 10.08 8.08 5.54
C GLY A 43 9.71 7.57 6.93
N GLU A 44 8.67 8.15 7.53
CA GLU A 44 8.19 7.73 8.86
C GLU A 44 7.18 6.57 8.80
N ALA A 45 6.68 6.24 7.62
CA ALA A 45 5.76 5.14 7.45
C ALA A 45 6.50 3.81 7.61
N VAL A 46 5.94 2.91 8.41
CA VAL A 46 6.47 1.56 8.63
C VAL A 46 5.35 0.56 8.49
N LEU A 47 5.64 -0.56 7.88
CA LEU A 47 4.73 -1.70 7.84
C LEU A 47 5.50 -3.00 7.98
N GLN A 48 4.80 -4.06 8.37
CA GLN A 48 5.34 -5.42 8.42
C GLN A 48 4.62 -6.28 7.39
N LEU A 49 5.37 -7.18 6.75
CA LEU A 49 4.83 -8.23 5.91
C LEU A 49 5.09 -9.57 6.57
N SER A 50 4.12 -10.48 6.53
CA SER A 50 4.28 -11.81 7.09
C SER A 50 3.57 -12.87 6.25
N THR A 51 4.23 -14.03 6.13
CA THR A 51 3.64 -15.22 5.50
C THR A 51 2.96 -16.14 6.50
N ILE A 52 2.84 -15.72 7.76
CA ILE A 52 2.18 -16.53 8.80
C ILE A 52 0.75 -16.82 8.40
N ASP A 53 0.35 -18.10 8.50
CA ASP A 53 -1.01 -18.53 8.20
C ASP A 53 -2.03 -17.94 9.17
N GLY A 54 -3.25 -17.71 8.67
CA GLY A 54 -4.38 -17.29 9.49
C GLY A 54 -4.54 -15.79 9.65
N LEU A 55 -3.62 -14.97 9.12
CA LEU A 55 -3.81 -13.53 9.12
C LEU A 55 -4.84 -13.14 8.05
N PRO A 56 -5.83 -12.32 8.40
CA PRO A 56 -6.83 -11.87 7.43
C PRO A 56 -6.25 -10.84 6.45
N LYS A 57 -6.91 -10.70 5.31
CA LYS A 57 -6.70 -9.52 4.45
C LYS A 57 -7.22 -8.29 5.21
N ILE A 58 -6.53 -7.18 5.10
CA ILE A 58 -6.89 -5.94 5.80
C ILE A 58 -6.89 -4.76 4.85
N ALA A 59 -7.57 -3.69 5.28
CA ALA A 59 -7.48 -2.39 4.65
C ALA A 59 -6.67 -1.45 5.54
N VAL A 60 -5.77 -0.68 4.94
CA VAL A 60 -4.95 0.30 5.64
C VAL A 60 -5.20 1.67 5.05
N ASN A 61 -5.53 2.64 5.90
CA ASN A 61 -5.62 4.03 5.47
C ASN A 61 -4.22 4.65 5.45
N VAL A 62 -3.87 5.22 4.32
CA VAL A 62 -2.59 5.91 4.13
C VAL A 62 -2.88 7.38 3.92
N ILE A 63 -2.57 8.19 4.91
CA ILE A 63 -2.82 9.62 4.85
C ILE A 63 -1.62 10.30 4.19
N VAL A 64 -1.86 11.02 3.11
CA VAL A 64 -0.84 11.76 2.36
C VAL A 64 -1.27 13.21 2.21
N GLU A 65 -0.35 14.09 1.86
CA GLU A 65 -0.69 15.49 1.65
C GLU A 65 -1.50 15.71 0.37
N ASP A 66 -1.20 14.96 -0.68
CA ASP A 66 -1.83 15.11 -1.99
C ASP A 66 -1.89 13.75 -2.69
N VAL A 67 -3.09 13.19 -2.79
CA VAL A 67 -3.29 11.88 -3.45
C VAL A 67 -2.97 11.92 -4.95
N ASP A 68 -3.15 13.05 -5.61
CA ASP A 68 -2.84 13.15 -7.03
C ASP A 68 -1.33 13.05 -7.28
N GLU A 69 -0.50 13.62 -6.40
CA GLU A 69 0.96 13.48 -6.50
C GLU A 69 1.39 12.02 -6.29
N ILE A 70 0.83 11.34 -5.28
CA ILE A 70 1.14 9.93 -5.03
C ILE A 70 0.67 9.07 -6.20
N TRP A 71 -0.53 9.30 -6.70
CA TRP A 71 -1.04 8.57 -7.86
C TRP A 71 -0.09 8.69 -9.06
N ALA A 72 0.34 9.90 -9.37
CA ALA A 72 1.28 10.15 -10.47
C ALA A 72 2.63 9.44 -10.23
N GLU A 73 3.13 9.47 -8.99
CA GLU A 73 4.36 8.76 -8.64
C GLU A 73 4.24 7.26 -8.86
N LEU A 74 3.14 6.65 -8.37
CA LEU A 74 2.92 5.21 -8.53
C LEU A 74 2.82 4.82 -10.01
N ARG A 75 2.12 5.61 -10.80
CA ARG A 75 2.04 5.41 -12.26
C ARG A 75 3.43 5.49 -12.89
N GLY A 76 4.22 6.46 -12.47
CA GLY A 76 5.60 6.62 -12.93
C GLY A 76 6.52 5.46 -12.54
N ARG A 77 6.20 4.76 -11.46
CA ARG A 77 6.92 3.56 -11.01
C ARG A 77 6.43 2.29 -11.71
N GLY A 78 5.46 2.40 -12.62
CA GLY A 78 4.95 1.28 -13.39
C GLY A 78 3.70 0.62 -12.83
N PHE A 79 3.06 1.23 -11.82
CA PHE A 79 1.77 0.74 -11.34
C PHE A 79 0.73 0.91 -12.45
N ASP A 80 0.07 -0.20 -12.80
CA ASP A 80 -1.00 -0.23 -13.79
C ASP A 80 -2.29 -0.66 -13.10
N PRO A 81 -3.23 0.28 -12.85
CA PRO A 81 -4.45 -0.07 -12.13
C PRO A 81 -5.28 -1.06 -12.93
N PRO A 82 -5.90 -2.04 -12.25
CA PRO A 82 -6.78 -2.99 -12.93
C PRO A 82 -8.01 -2.28 -13.48
N GLU A 83 -8.57 -2.81 -14.55
CA GLU A 83 -9.81 -2.30 -15.13
C GLU A 83 -10.97 -2.79 -14.26
N ARG A 84 -11.48 -1.91 -13.38
CA ARG A 84 -12.55 -2.23 -12.42
C ARG A 84 -13.61 -1.13 -12.42
N PRO A 85 -14.48 -1.09 -13.43
CA PRO A 85 -15.51 -0.04 -13.56
C PRO A 85 -16.49 -0.04 -12.38
N GLU A 86 -16.67 -1.17 -11.69
CA GLU A 86 -17.50 -1.27 -10.48
C GLU A 86 -16.87 -0.61 -9.25
N SER A 87 -15.59 -0.26 -9.33
CA SER A 87 -14.87 0.38 -8.25
C SER A 87 -14.03 1.56 -8.77
N PRO A 88 -14.66 2.70 -9.02
CA PRO A 88 -13.97 3.87 -9.58
C PRO A 88 -12.78 4.35 -8.74
N VAL A 89 -12.80 4.15 -7.42
CA VAL A 89 -11.68 4.53 -6.54
C VAL A 89 -10.41 3.72 -6.80
N HIS A 90 -10.52 2.54 -7.43
CA HIS A 90 -9.37 1.76 -7.88
C HIS A 90 -8.85 2.22 -9.25
N GLN A 91 -9.54 3.14 -9.90
CA GLN A 91 -9.16 3.66 -11.22
C GLN A 91 -8.41 4.98 -11.15
N GLY A 92 -8.44 5.67 -10.01
CA GLY A 92 -7.77 6.93 -9.78
C GLY A 92 -8.40 7.74 -8.64
N PRO A 93 -7.79 8.89 -8.28
CA PRO A 93 -8.31 9.73 -7.21
C PRO A 93 -9.69 10.28 -7.50
N LEU A 94 -10.58 10.19 -6.50
CA LEU A 94 -11.95 10.70 -6.55
C LEU A 94 -12.30 11.42 -5.26
N ASP A 95 -13.06 12.51 -5.37
CA ASP A 95 -13.62 13.20 -4.22
C ASP A 95 -14.74 12.35 -3.62
N GLN A 96 -14.70 12.21 -2.30
CA GLN A 96 -15.71 11.45 -1.55
C GLN A 96 -16.71 12.43 -0.90
N THR A 97 -17.92 11.94 -0.65
CA THR A 97 -18.99 12.76 -0.06
C THR A 97 -18.68 13.24 1.35
N TRP A 98 -17.74 12.54 2.03
CA TRP A 98 -17.32 12.92 3.40
C TRP A 98 -16.10 13.87 3.43
N GLY A 99 -15.69 14.41 2.28
CA GLY A 99 -14.75 15.52 2.19
C GLY A 99 -13.31 15.17 1.85
N SER A 100 -12.92 13.91 1.88
CA SER A 100 -11.59 13.49 1.45
C SER A 100 -11.54 13.16 -0.04
N ARG A 101 -10.34 13.22 -0.62
CA ARG A 101 -10.07 12.72 -1.96
C ARG A 101 -9.26 11.45 -1.81
N GLU A 102 -9.66 10.36 -2.48
CA GLU A 102 -9.12 9.02 -2.23
C GLU A 102 -8.91 8.24 -3.51
N PHE A 103 -7.90 7.38 -3.49
CA PHE A 103 -7.82 6.24 -4.41
C PHE A 103 -7.41 5.01 -3.60
N TYR A 104 -7.79 3.83 -4.10
CA TYR A 104 -7.47 2.56 -3.46
C TYR A 104 -6.61 1.74 -4.41
N LEU A 105 -5.69 0.97 -3.85
CA LEU A 105 -5.01 -0.08 -4.58
C LEU A 105 -4.94 -1.34 -3.74
N ASP A 106 -4.97 -2.48 -4.40
CA ASP A 106 -4.81 -3.76 -3.75
C ASP A 106 -3.37 -4.24 -3.97
N ASP A 107 -2.76 -4.78 -2.92
CA ASP A 107 -1.46 -5.42 -3.06
C ASP A 107 -1.62 -6.82 -3.68
N PRO A 108 -0.52 -7.52 -4.05
CA PRO A 108 -0.62 -8.83 -4.69
C PRO A 108 -1.33 -9.90 -3.84
N SER A 109 -1.40 -9.71 -2.54
CA SER A 109 -2.04 -10.66 -1.62
C SER A 109 -3.47 -10.28 -1.24
N GLY A 110 -3.98 -9.18 -1.82
CA GLY A 110 -5.36 -8.75 -1.63
C GLY A 110 -5.61 -7.82 -0.45
N ASN A 111 -4.56 -7.30 0.19
CA ASN A 111 -4.73 -6.20 1.14
C ASN A 111 -5.03 -4.92 0.36
N THR A 112 -5.87 -4.05 0.93
CA THR A 112 -6.24 -2.80 0.28
C THR A 112 -5.58 -1.63 0.97
N LEU A 113 -4.90 -0.79 0.19
CA LEU A 113 -4.34 0.47 0.66
C LEU A 113 -5.26 1.60 0.20
N ARG A 114 -5.76 2.39 1.16
CA ARG A 114 -6.66 3.50 0.93
C ARG A 114 -5.90 4.80 1.10
N PHE A 115 -5.43 5.37 0.00
CA PHE A 115 -4.70 6.65 0.01
C PHE A 115 -5.70 7.79 0.09
N ARG A 116 -5.49 8.70 1.04
CA ARG A 116 -6.43 9.76 1.35
C ARG A 116 -5.73 11.08 1.61
N SER A 117 -6.32 12.15 1.09
CA SER A 117 -5.93 13.52 1.43
C SER A 117 -7.18 14.40 1.50
N TRP A 118 -7.06 15.56 2.13
CA TRP A 118 -8.13 16.53 2.25
C TRP A 118 -7.74 17.82 1.55
N PRO A 119 -8.72 18.60 1.07
CA PRO A 119 -8.44 19.91 0.48
C PRO A 119 -7.68 20.80 1.47
N LYS A 120 -6.76 21.58 0.92
CA LYS A 120 -5.99 22.54 1.72
C LYS A 120 -6.74 23.85 1.90
#